data_5d2f3a9674d2388c5ca329354e89d7eb
#
_entry.id   5d2f3a9674d2388c5ca329354e89d7eb
#
_cell.length_a   1.000
_cell.length_b   1.000
_cell.length_c   1.000
_cell.angle_alpha   90.00
_cell.angle_beta   90.00
_cell.angle_gamma   90.00
#
_symmetry.space_group_name_H-M   'P 1'
#
loop_
_entity.id
_entity.type
_entity.pdbx_description
1 polymer ?
#
loop_
_entity_poly.entity_id
_entity_poly.type
_entity_poly.pdbx_seq_one_letter_code
_entity_poly.pdbx_strand_id
1 'polypeptide(L)'
;MTGASQLALMERSPSADYASEAELLAACRRRETGAFEQLFRAHGARLKSIAYHTVGNRQDAEDAVQDTFLKAYRGIDGFTGASAIGTWLCRICINACYDLVRKRQLEAERVQPPDQPPAPQLALRAALDQALKRIDPRRRMVFLLFAVEGMKHSEIASILEIPEGTSKAWLFEAKRELQHLLTEKRP
;
A
#
# COMPACT_ATOMS: atom_id res chain seq x y z
N MET A 1 29.42 30.22 23.21
CA MET A 1 29.91 28.84 23.27
C MET A 1 28.76 27.99 23.85
N THR A 2 28.08 27.19 23.08
CA THR A 2 27.30 25.98 23.48
C THR A 2 26.18 25.72 22.47
N GLY A 3 26.57 25.35 21.24
CA GLY A 3 25.64 24.93 20.20
C GLY A 3 25.98 23.58 19.56
N ALA A 4 27.09 22.94 19.99
CA ALA A 4 27.62 21.74 19.35
C ALA A 4 27.30 20.42 20.08
N SER A 5 26.64 20.46 21.23
CA SER A 5 26.39 19.27 22.07
C SER A 5 25.01 18.60 21.88
N GLN A 6 24.08 19.21 21.14
CA GLN A 6 22.74 18.62 20.93
C GLN A 6 22.59 17.81 19.62
N LEU A 7 23.58 17.86 18.74
CA LEU A 7 23.57 17.08 17.48
C LEU A 7 24.25 15.71 17.61
N ALA A 8 24.89 15.40 18.73
CA ALA A 8 25.60 14.13 18.96
C ALA A 8 24.75 13.03 19.59
N LEU A 9 23.45 13.26 19.86
CA LEU A 9 22.53 12.29 20.47
C LEU A 9 21.58 11.61 19.48
N MET A 10 21.82 11.76 18.16
CA MET A 10 21.32 10.83 17.16
C MET A 10 22.36 9.75 16.88
N GLU A 11 22.96 9.19 17.92
CA GLU A 11 23.68 7.94 17.80
C GLU A 11 22.69 6.89 17.31
N ARG A 12 22.97 6.35 16.11
CA ARG A 12 22.33 5.17 15.54
C ARG A 12 22.29 4.10 16.63
N SER A 13 21.12 3.91 17.22
CA SER A 13 20.88 2.67 17.96
C SER A 13 21.22 1.53 17.01
N PRO A 14 22.09 0.58 17.40
CA PRO A 14 22.36 -0.57 16.57
C PRO A 14 21.01 -1.17 16.21
N SER A 15 20.79 -1.45 14.93
CA SER A 15 19.55 -2.07 14.45
C SER A 15 19.39 -3.42 15.16
N ALA A 16 18.68 -3.42 16.26
CA ALA A 16 18.36 -4.65 16.97
C ALA A 16 17.48 -5.46 16.01
N ASP A 17 18.03 -6.51 15.41
CA ASP A 17 17.23 -7.46 14.67
C ASP A 17 16.49 -8.31 15.70
N TYR A 18 15.18 -8.03 15.86
CA TYR A 18 14.31 -8.81 16.72
C TYR A 18 14.12 -10.20 16.09
N ALA A 19 14.43 -11.25 16.83
CA ALA A 19 14.52 -12.61 16.30
C ALA A 19 13.13 -13.23 16.02
N SER A 20 12.08 -12.71 16.65
CA SER A 20 10.71 -13.19 16.45
C SER A 20 9.72 -12.04 16.26
N GLU A 21 8.58 -12.35 15.60
CA GLU A 21 7.49 -11.38 15.44
C GLU A 21 6.93 -10.94 16.82
N ALA A 22 6.90 -11.84 17.79
CA ALA A 22 6.44 -11.54 19.14
C ALA A 22 7.35 -10.51 19.85
N GLU A 23 8.67 -10.69 19.74
CA GLU A 23 9.65 -9.73 20.27
C GLU A 23 9.56 -8.37 19.57
N LEU A 24 9.47 -8.39 18.23
CA LEU A 24 9.30 -7.20 17.43
C LEU A 24 8.03 -6.42 17.84
N LEU A 25 6.90 -7.11 18.00
CA LEU A 25 5.65 -6.49 18.45
C LEU A 25 5.74 -5.94 19.86
N ALA A 26 6.39 -6.66 20.78
CA ALA A 26 6.62 -6.17 22.14
C ALA A 26 7.48 -4.89 22.14
N ALA A 27 8.53 -4.84 21.31
CA ALA A 27 9.37 -3.65 21.13
C ALA A 27 8.59 -2.49 20.48
N CYS A 28 7.74 -2.76 19.48
CA CYS A 28 6.84 -1.77 18.89
C CYS A 28 5.88 -1.15 19.93
N ARG A 29 5.33 -1.97 20.84
CA ARG A 29 4.49 -1.48 21.95
C ARG A 29 5.26 -0.60 22.92
N ARG A 30 6.55 -0.89 23.14
CA ARG A 30 7.46 -0.02 23.93
C ARG A 30 7.92 1.23 23.15
N ARG A 31 7.47 1.41 21.91
CA ARG A 31 7.82 2.55 21.04
C ARG A 31 9.32 2.60 20.67
N GLU A 32 9.99 1.46 20.61
CA GLU A 32 11.39 1.39 20.22
C GLU A 32 11.53 1.72 18.71
N THR A 33 12.37 2.72 18.40
CA THR A 33 12.56 3.18 17.00
C THR A 33 13.08 2.05 16.10
N GLY A 34 14.02 1.23 16.58
CA GLY A 34 14.58 0.11 15.83
C GLY A 34 13.53 -0.92 15.42
N ALA A 35 12.47 -1.11 16.24
CA ALA A 35 11.39 -2.03 15.89
C ALA A 35 10.56 -1.52 14.70
N PHE A 36 10.25 -0.23 14.66
CA PHE A 36 9.56 0.36 13.51
C PHE A 36 10.43 0.44 12.27
N GLU A 37 11.74 0.64 12.41
CA GLU A 37 12.70 0.53 11.31
C GLU A 37 12.72 -0.88 10.71
N GLN A 38 12.70 -1.92 11.55
CA GLN A 38 12.62 -3.31 11.08
C GLN A 38 11.29 -3.58 10.37
N LEU A 39 10.16 -3.11 10.90
CA LEU A 39 8.87 -3.22 10.21
C LEU A 39 8.91 -2.51 8.85
N PHE A 40 9.50 -1.32 8.78
CA PHE A 40 9.64 -0.58 7.54
C PHE A 40 10.51 -1.34 6.53
N ARG A 41 11.65 -1.89 6.95
CA ARG A 41 12.53 -2.70 6.09
C ARG A 41 11.80 -3.94 5.56
N ALA A 42 11.02 -4.62 6.40
CA ALA A 42 10.32 -5.85 6.05
C ALA A 42 9.12 -5.62 5.11
N HIS A 43 8.36 -4.54 5.31
CA HIS A 43 7.06 -4.34 4.65
C HIS A 43 7.02 -3.12 3.73
N GLY A 44 7.94 -2.16 3.86
CA GLY A 44 7.88 -0.87 3.17
C GLY A 44 7.86 -0.98 1.64
N ALA A 45 8.62 -1.91 1.04
CA ALA A 45 8.63 -2.12 -0.41
C ALA A 45 7.26 -2.56 -0.92
N ARG A 46 6.62 -3.53 -0.25
CA ARG A 46 5.27 -4.01 -0.58
C ARG A 46 4.23 -2.91 -0.41
N LEU A 47 4.27 -2.18 0.70
CA LEU A 47 3.34 -1.08 0.94
C LEU A 47 3.48 0.03 -0.11
N LYS A 48 4.70 0.37 -0.54
CA LYS A 48 4.95 1.33 -1.64
C LYS A 48 4.38 0.83 -2.97
N SER A 49 4.51 -0.46 -3.29
CA SER A 49 3.92 -1.06 -4.49
C SER A 49 2.40 -0.95 -4.45
N ILE A 50 1.75 -1.39 -3.37
CA ILE A 50 0.30 -1.30 -3.17
C ILE A 50 -0.17 0.16 -3.29
N ALA A 51 0.49 1.07 -2.59
CA ALA A 51 0.14 2.49 -2.61
C ALA A 51 0.26 3.07 -4.02
N TYR A 52 1.39 2.84 -4.72
CA TYR A 52 1.61 3.35 -6.07
C TYR A 52 0.53 2.89 -7.06
N HIS A 53 0.19 1.60 -7.04
CA HIS A 53 -0.87 1.06 -7.90
C HIS A 53 -2.27 1.56 -7.52
N THR A 54 -2.46 2.05 -6.30
CA THR A 54 -3.75 2.59 -5.83
C THR A 54 -3.91 4.06 -6.17
N VAL A 55 -2.90 4.89 -5.85
CA VAL A 55 -2.97 6.35 -6.01
C VAL A 55 -2.45 6.85 -7.38
N GLY A 56 -1.63 6.05 -8.07
CA GLY A 56 -1.18 6.28 -9.44
C GLY A 56 0.00 7.23 -9.61
N ASN A 57 0.64 7.70 -8.53
CA ASN A 57 1.86 8.49 -8.58
C ASN A 57 2.75 8.23 -7.36
N ARG A 58 4.05 8.53 -7.53
CA ARG A 58 5.07 8.19 -6.53
C ARG A 58 4.96 9.02 -5.26
N GLN A 59 4.70 10.30 -5.37
CA GLN A 59 4.67 11.21 -4.22
C GLN A 59 3.56 10.83 -3.24
N ASP A 60 2.33 10.66 -3.73
CA ASP A 60 1.22 10.23 -2.89
C ASP A 60 1.42 8.81 -2.34
N ALA A 61 2.08 7.94 -3.09
CA ALA A 61 2.38 6.60 -2.59
C ALA A 61 3.37 6.66 -1.40
N GLU A 62 4.37 7.54 -1.47
CA GLU A 62 5.31 7.77 -0.36
C GLU A 62 4.58 8.40 0.85
N ASP A 63 3.71 9.37 0.62
CA ASP A 63 2.90 10.00 1.66
C ASP A 63 1.94 8.99 2.34
N ALA A 64 1.27 8.13 1.55
CA ALA A 64 0.41 7.08 2.07
C ALA A 64 1.17 6.06 2.93
N VAL A 65 2.39 5.71 2.53
CA VAL A 65 3.25 4.80 3.32
C VAL A 65 3.72 5.46 4.62
N GLN A 66 4.11 6.74 4.58
CA GLN A 66 4.46 7.47 5.79
C GLN A 66 3.27 7.55 6.75
N ASP A 67 2.09 7.92 6.27
CA ASP A 67 0.86 7.95 7.08
C ASP A 67 0.51 6.58 7.65
N THR A 68 0.75 5.50 6.89
CA THR A 68 0.59 4.11 7.33
C THR A 68 1.44 3.84 8.57
N PHE A 69 2.74 4.16 8.53
CA PHE A 69 3.63 3.91 9.67
C PHE A 69 3.33 4.83 10.86
N LEU A 70 2.90 6.07 10.63
CA LEU A 70 2.41 6.96 11.69
C LEU A 70 1.14 6.42 12.37
N LYS A 71 0.18 5.92 11.58
CA LYS A 71 -1.04 5.28 12.11
C LYS A 71 -0.70 3.98 12.83
N ALA A 72 0.22 3.18 12.28
CA ALA A 72 0.69 1.96 12.93
C ALA A 72 1.38 2.26 14.26
N TYR A 73 2.25 3.27 14.30
CA TYR A 73 2.90 3.71 15.54
C TYR A 73 1.90 4.09 16.62
N ARG A 74 0.85 4.83 16.26
CA ARG A 74 -0.20 5.26 17.20
C ARG A 74 -1.12 4.12 17.61
N GLY A 75 -1.41 3.19 16.68
CA GLY A 75 -2.40 2.12 16.85
C GLY A 75 -1.87 0.76 17.26
N ILE A 76 -0.54 0.59 17.46
CA ILE A 76 0.08 -0.72 17.71
C ILE A 76 -0.45 -1.42 18.97
N ASP A 77 -0.86 -0.66 19.97
CA ASP A 77 -1.41 -1.23 21.21
C ASP A 77 -2.75 -1.94 20.95
N GLY A 78 -3.52 -1.49 19.95
CA GLY A 78 -4.76 -2.12 19.52
C GLY A 78 -4.57 -3.32 18.57
N PHE A 79 -3.34 -3.59 18.12
CA PHE A 79 -3.07 -4.76 17.30
C PHE A 79 -3.13 -6.04 18.16
N THR A 80 -4.16 -6.86 17.93
CA THR A 80 -4.43 -8.08 18.73
C THR A 80 -3.68 -9.32 18.27
N GLY A 81 -3.01 -9.27 17.11
CA GLY A 81 -2.37 -10.45 16.50
C GLY A 81 -3.35 -11.40 15.80
N ALA A 82 -4.61 -11.01 15.59
CA ALA A 82 -5.60 -11.82 14.85
C ALA A 82 -5.24 -12.03 13.36
N SER A 83 -4.30 -11.26 12.85
CA SER A 83 -3.68 -11.43 11.53
C SER A 83 -2.18 -11.18 11.64
N ALA A 84 -1.41 -11.57 10.62
CA ALA A 84 -0.01 -11.17 10.53
C ALA A 84 0.12 -9.62 10.52
N ILE A 85 1.20 -9.09 11.10
CA ILE A 85 1.44 -7.64 11.17
C ILE A 85 1.46 -7.01 9.77
N GLY A 86 2.03 -7.70 8.76
CA GLY A 86 2.04 -7.25 7.38
C GLY A 86 0.64 -7.07 6.78
N THR A 87 -0.31 -7.96 7.10
CA THR A 87 -1.71 -7.88 6.70
C THR A 87 -2.39 -6.64 7.32
N TRP A 88 -2.13 -6.39 8.60
CA TRP A 88 -2.63 -5.21 9.31
C TRP A 88 -2.07 -3.91 8.72
N LEU A 89 -0.76 -3.85 8.44
CA LEU A 89 -0.13 -2.71 7.78
C LEU A 89 -0.71 -2.46 6.38
N CYS A 90 -0.94 -3.53 5.59
CA CYS A 90 -1.59 -3.39 4.27
C CYS A 90 -3.00 -2.80 4.38
N ARG A 91 -3.80 -3.20 5.38
CA ARG A 91 -5.12 -2.61 5.62
C ARG A 91 -5.03 -1.11 5.91
N ILE A 92 -4.11 -0.70 6.79
CA ILE A 92 -3.89 0.73 7.11
C ILE A 92 -3.48 1.49 5.84
N CYS A 93 -2.56 0.93 5.04
CA CYS A 93 -2.06 1.54 3.80
C CYS A 93 -3.17 1.73 2.77
N ILE A 94 -3.99 0.71 2.53
CA ILE A 94 -5.09 0.79 1.56
C ILE A 94 -6.12 1.84 1.99
N ASN A 95 -6.45 1.91 3.28
CA ASN A 95 -7.33 2.95 3.80
C ASN A 95 -6.73 4.35 3.62
N ALA A 96 -5.44 4.54 3.93
CA ALA A 96 -4.75 5.80 3.69
C ALA A 96 -4.77 6.21 2.19
N CYS A 97 -4.55 5.24 1.29
CA CYS A 97 -4.65 5.48 -0.15
C CYS A 97 -6.07 5.89 -0.59
N TYR A 98 -7.10 5.22 -0.08
CA TYR A 98 -8.48 5.60 -0.41
C TYR A 98 -8.86 6.99 0.11
N ASP A 99 -8.37 7.37 1.29
CA ASP A 99 -8.57 8.72 1.84
C ASP A 99 -7.92 9.78 0.94
N LEU A 100 -6.68 9.53 0.46
CA LEU A 100 -5.99 10.41 -0.48
C LEU A 100 -6.72 10.52 -1.83
N VAL A 101 -7.16 9.39 -2.40
CA VAL A 101 -7.91 9.38 -3.67
C VAL A 101 -9.21 10.15 -3.52
N ARG A 102 -9.96 9.95 -2.43
CA ARG A 102 -11.20 10.69 -2.15
C ARG A 102 -10.96 12.18 -2.01
N LYS A 103 -9.92 12.57 -1.27
CA LYS A 103 -9.55 13.98 -1.12
C LYS A 103 -9.23 14.63 -2.47
N ARG A 104 -8.46 13.95 -3.32
CA ARG A 104 -8.15 14.43 -4.67
C ARG A 104 -9.35 14.55 -5.58
N GLN A 105 -10.28 13.60 -5.53
CA GLN A 105 -11.51 13.70 -6.32
C GLN A 105 -12.30 14.94 -5.95
N LEU A 106 -12.42 15.27 -4.68
CA LEU A 106 -13.05 16.50 -4.21
C LEU A 106 -12.30 17.77 -4.63
N GLU A 107 -10.97 17.70 -4.75
CA GLU A 107 -10.13 18.81 -5.22
C GLU A 107 -10.11 18.90 -6.76
N ALA A 108 -10.13 17.76 -7.48
CA ALA A 108 -10.09 17.68 -8.96
C ALA A 108 -11.40 18.07 -9.62
N GLU A 109 -12.53 18.04 -8.93
CA GLU A 109 -13.77 18.68 -9.40
C GLU A 109 -13.58 20.19 -9.65
N ARG A 110 -12.44 20.76 -9.21
CA ARG A 110 -12.06 22.17 -9.39
C ARG A 110 -10.98 22.42 -10.45
N VAL A 111 -10.29 21.39 -10.99
CA VAL A 111 -9.18 21.55 -11.96
C VAL A 111 -9.06 20.33 -12.88
N GLN A 112 -9.04 20.54 -14.21
CA GLN A 112 -8.81 19.50 -15.22
C GLN A 112 -7.32 19.12 -15.30
N PRO A 113 -6.96 17.80 -15.43
CA PRO A 113 -5.58 17.37 -15.57
C PRO A 113 -5.07 17.50 -17.02
N PRO A 114 -3.74 17.76 -17.23
CA PRO A 114 -3.14 17.79 -18.56
C PRO A 114 -2.88 16.38 -19.11
N ASP A 115 -3.23 16.17 -20.38
CA ASP A 115 -2.94 14.97 -21.17
C ASP A 115 -1.48 15.00 -21.66
N GLN A 116 -0.70 13.95 -21.36
CA GLN A 116 0.60 13.71 -22.00
C GLN A 116 0.66 12.30 -22.61
N PRO A 117 1.03 12.15 -23.91
CA PRO A 117 1.11 10.86 -24.57
C PRO A 117 2.44 10.14 -24.25
N PRO A 118 2.44 8.81 -24.04
CA PRO A 118 3.62 8.04 -23.65
C PRO A 118 4.36 7.37 -24.82
N ALA A 119 5.67 7.09 -24.62
CA ALA A 119 6.58 6.42 -25.55
C ALA A 119 6.27 4.90 -25.75
N PRO A 120 6.68 4.24 -26.85
CA PRO A 120 6.15 2.92 -27.28
C PRO A 120 6.33 1.72 -26.33
N GLN A 121 7.41 1.63 -25.57
CA GLN A 121 7.55 0.59 -24.52
C GLN A 121 6.74 0.88 -23.27
N LEU A 122 6.37 2.15 -23.05
CA LEU A 122 5.37 2.58 -22.08
C LEU A 122 3.94 2.28 -22.57
N ALA A 123 3.70 2.06 -23.87
CA ALA A 123 2.36 1.92 -24.41
C ALA A 123 1.61 0.69 -23.84
N LEU A 124 2.27 -0.46 -23.69
CA LEU A 124 1.63 -1.64 -23.10
C LEU A 124 1.37 -1.47 -21.60
N ARG A 125 2.33 -0.90 -20.87
CA ARG A 125 2.15 -0.54 -19.46
C ARG A 125 1.04 0.52 -19.30
N ALA A 126 1.08 1.56 -20.12
CA ALA A 126 0.05 2.60 -20.10
C ALA A 126 -1.34 2.05 -20.47
N ALA A 127 -1.42 1.11 -21.43
CA ALA A 127 -2.66 0.45 -21.79
C ALA A 127 -3.21 -0.40 -20.62
N LEU A 128 -2.33 -1.15 -19.92
CA LEU A 128 -2.70 -1.91 -18.73
C LEU A 128 -3.14 -0.99 -17.59
N ASP A 129 -2.39 0.08 -17.31
CA ASP A 129 -2.73 1.05 -16.28
C ASP A 129 -4.07 1.75 -16.57
N GLN A 130 -4.34 2.10 -17.85
CA GLN A 130 -5.61 2.65 -18.26
C GLN A 130 -6.75 1.64 -18.14
N ALA A 131 -6.52 0.36 -18.53
CA ALA A 131 -7.51 -0.68 -18.37
C ALA A 131 -7.83 -0.93 -16.88
N LEU A 132 -6.81 -0.98 -16.03
CA LEU A 132 -6.97 -1.10 -14.59
C LEU A 132 -7.78 0.04 -13.98
N LYS A 133 -7.58 1.28 -14.45
CA LYS A 133 -8.35 2.46 -13.98
C LYS A 133 -9.85 2.38 -14.33
N ARG A 134 -10.22 1.61 -15.36
CA ARG A 134 -11.61 1.43 -15.80
C ARG A 134 -12.35 0.34 -15.01
N ILE A 135 -11.63 -0.54 -14.33
CA ILE A 135 -12.22 -1.58 -13.47
C ILE A 135 -12.68 -0.96 -12.16
N ASP A 136 -13.77 -1.50 -11.61
CA ASP A 136 -14.25 -1.14 -10.27
C ASP A 136 -13.09 -1.14 -9.25
N PRO A 137 -12.93 -0.09 -8.42
CA PRO A 137 -11.78 0.05 -7.52
C PRO A 137 -11.58 -1.13 -6.57
N ARG A 138 -12.65 -1.79 -6.10
CA ARG A 138 -12.59 -2.94 -5.19
C ARG A 138 -12.07 -4.18 -5.91
N ARG A 139 -12.58 -4.46 -7.13
CA ARG A 139 -12.12 -5.57 -7.98
C ARG A 139 -10.69 -5.37 -8.42
N ARG A 140 -10.32 -4.14 -8.80
CA ARG A 140 -8.95 -3.75 -9.12
C ARG A 140 -8.02 -4.01 -7.94
N MET A 141 -8.41 -3.67 -6.71
CA MET A 141 -7.61 -3.91 -5.51
C MET A 141 -7.37 -5.41 -5.29
N VAL A 142 -8.41 -6.25 -5.40
CA VAL A 142 -8.26 -7.71 -5.31
C VAL A 142 -7.29 -8.22 -6.38
N PHE A 143 -7.40 -7.73 -7.61
CA PHE A 143 -6.49 -8.12 -8.69
C PHE A 143 -5.04 -7.74 -8.38
N LEU A 144 -4.78 -6.53 -7.90
CA LEU A 144 -3.43 -6.06 -7.55
C LEU A 144 -2.83 -6.86 -6.40
N LEU A 145 -3.58 -7.08 -5.33
CA LEU A 145 -3.11 -7.85 -4.18
C LEU A 145 -2.81 -9.32 -4.55
N PHE A 146 -3.61 -9.91 -5.43
CA PHE A 146 -3.40 -11.29 -5.87
C PHE A 146 -2.30 -11.40 -6.93
N ALA A 147 -2.38 -10.63 -8.03
CA ALA A 147 -1.54 -10.81 -9.21
C ALA A 147 -0.18 -10.13 -9.10
N VAL A 148 -0.09 -9.00 -8.39
CA VAL A 148 1.15 -8.22 -8.24
C VAL A 148 1.84 -8.56 -6.92
N GLU A 149 1.08 -8.63 -5.82
CA GLU A 149 1.65 -8.86 -4.49
C GLU A 149 1.70 -10.34 -4.07
N GLY A 150 1.09 -11.23 -4.86
CA GLY A 150 1.11 -12.69 -4.63
C GLY A 150 0.36 -13.13 -3.36
N MET A 151 -0.61 -12.33 -2.88
CA MET A 151 -1.35 -12.63 -1.66
C MET A 151 -2.40 -13.72 -1.86
N LYS A 152 -2.64 -14.53 -0.83
CA LYS A 152 -3.72 -15.52 -0.81
C LYS A 152 -5.08 -14.84 -0.65
N HIS A 153 -6.13 -15.49 -1.16
CA HIS A 153 -7.50 -14.95 -1.00
C HIS A 153 -7.93 -14.76 0.45
N SER A 154 -7.46 -15.61 1.36
CA SER A 154 -7.72 -15.46 2.81
C SER A 154 -7.08 -14.19 3.38
N GLU A 155 -5.87 -13.82 2.94
CA GLU A 155 -5.20 -12.58 3.35
C GLU A 155 -5.92 -11.35 2.76
N ILE A 156 -6.26 -11.41 1.47
CA ILE A 156 -7.01 -10.36 0.77
C ILE A 156 -8.38 -10.15 1.43
N ALA A 157 -9.07 -11.23 1.75
CA ALA A 157 -10.36 -11.20 2.46
C ALA A 157 -10.23 -10.50 3.82
N SER A 158 -9.18 -10.81 4.57
CA SER A 158 -8.89 -10.15 5.85
C SER A 158 -8.54 -8.67 5.68
N ILE A 159 -7.76 -8.30 4.65
CA ILE A 159 -7.36 -6.92 4.38
C ILE A 159 -8.57 -6.05 3.99
N LEU A 160 -9.40 -6.55 3.07
CA LEU A 160 -10.53 -5.80 2.50
C LEU A 160 -11.83 -5.97 3.28
N GLU A 161 -11.82 -6.78 4.35
CA GLU A 161 -13.00 -7.10 5.19
C GLU A 161 -14.17 -7.67 4.38
N ILE A 162 -13.86 -8.62 3.48
CA ILE A 162 -14.82 -9.29 2.62
C ILE A 162 -14.72 -10.82 2.82
N PRO A 163 -15.77 -11.59 2.49
CA PRO A 163 -15.68 -13.04 2.43
C PRO A 163 -14.64 -13.52 1.41
N GLU A 164 -13.93 -14.62 1.68
CA GLU A 164 -12.94 -15.20 0.76
C GLU A 164 -13.57 -15.56 -0.61
N GLY A 165 -14.79 -16.05 -0.62
CA GLY A 165 -15.55 -16.30 -1.84
C GLY A 165 -15.77 -15.04 -2.69
N THR A 166 -16.00 -13.90 -2.05
CA THR A 166 -16.11 -12.60 -2.72
C THR A 166 -14.76 -12.19 -3.35
N SER A 167 -13.65 -12.40 -2.65
CA SER A 167 -12.32 -12.15 -3.21
C SER A 167 -12.06 -12.99 -4.47
N LYS A 168 -12.45 -14.27 -4.47
CA LYS A 168 -12.31 -15.15 -5.65
C LYS A 168 -13.18 -14.67 -6.80
N ALA A 169 -14.44 -14.33 -6.54
CA ALA A 169 -15.37 -13.83 -7.54
C ALA A 169 -14.89 -12.51 -8.16
N TRP A 170 -14.47 -11.57 -7.34
CA TRP A 170 -13.95 -10.27 -7.81
C TRP A 170 -12.67 -10.39 -8.62
N LEU A 171 -11.78 -11.33 -8.29
CA LEU A 171 -10.60 -11.61 -9.10
C LEU A 171 -11.00 -12.14 -10.49
N PHE A 172 -11.96 -13.06 -10.55
CA PHE A 172 -12.45 -13.60 -11.81
C PHE A 172 -13.07 -12.50 -12.69
N GLU A 173 -13.92 -11.66 -12.12
CA GLU A 173 -14.54 -10.54 -12.81
C GLU A 173 -13.50 -9.52 -13.29
N ALA A 174 -12.54 -9.15 -12.44
CA ALA A 174 -11.46 -8.23 -12.82
C ALA A 174 -10.63 -8.76 -13.99
N LYS A 175 -10.28 -10.05 -13.99
CA LYS A 175 -9.55 -10.67 -15.11
C LYS A 175 -10.36 -10.64 -16.41
N ARG A 176 -11.66 -10.92 -16.34
CA ARG A 176 -12.56 -10.90 -17.50
C ARG A 176 -12.68 -9.50 -18.08
N GLU A 177 -12.88 -8.49 -17.21
CA GLU A 177 -12.96 -7.08 -17.62
C GLU A 177 -11.63 -6.61 -18.24
N LEU A 178 -10.48 -6.97 -17.66
CA LEU A 178 -9.16 -6.65 -18.21
C LEU A 178 -8.96 -7.26 -19.60
N GLN A 179 -9.31 -8.54 -19.78
CA GLN A 179 -9.22 -9.20 -21.08
C GLN A 179 -10.05 -8.46 -22.13
N HIS A 180 -11.27 -8.08 -21.80
CA HIS A 180 -12.15 -7.35 -22.71
C HIS A 180 -11.54 -6.00 -23.10
N LEU A 181 -11.11 -5.20 -22.11
CA LEU A 181 -10.53 -3.87 -22.33
C LEU A 181 -9.22 -3.89 -23.13
N LEU A 182 -8.42 -4.96 -23.01
CA LEU A 182 -7.15 -5.10 -23.72
C LEU A 182 -7.33 -5.66 -25.14
N THR A 183 -8.40 -6.46 -25.38
CA THR A 183 -8.72 -6.98 -26.72
C THR A 183 -9.43 -5.96 -27.60
N GLU A 184 -10.26 -5.09 -27.05
CA GLU A 184 -10.90 -4.00 -27.80
C GLU A 184 -9.91 -2.95 -28.34
N LYS A 185 -8.71 -2.84 -27.75
CA LYS A 185 -7.63 -1.92 -28.17
C LYS A 185 -6.62 -2.53 -29.15
N ARG A 186 -6.85 -3.74 -29.66
CA ARG A 186 -6.02 -4.31 -30.75
C ARG A 186 -6.55 -3.80 -32.08
N PRO A 187 -5.79 -2.95 -32.83
CA PRO A 187 -6.16 -2.50 -34.17
C PRO A 187 -6.23 -3.68 -35.13
#